data_27683f71277bc733205243352a3f0027
#
_entry.id   27683f71277bc733205243352a3f0027
#
_cell.length_a   1.000
_cell.length_b   1.000
_cell.length_c   1.000
_cell.angle_alpha   90.00
_cell.angle_beta   90.00
_cell.angle_gamma   90.00
#
_symmetry.space_group_name_H-M   'P 1'
#
loop_
_entity.id
_entity.type
_entity.pdbx_description
1 polymer ?
#
loop_
_entity_poly.entity_id
_entity_poly.type
_entity_poly.pdbx_seq_one_letter_code
_entity_poly.pdbx_strand_id
1 'polypeptide(L)'
;VTSAYILAALEANEQGHLYSIDLPPLGKNGDDYVGWLVPNELQKRWSLRRGTSRRLLGPLIAELGAIDLFVHDSLHTYKNMKHEFETVWPDLRVGGVLISDDIEGNAAFLQLALSKKLDRSVVIQEKNKDALLGVAVKRK
;
A
#
# COMPACT_ATOMS: atom_id res chain seq x y z
N VAL A 1 3.10 -0.78 12.15
CA VAL A 1 4.58 -0.65 12.09
C VAL A 1 4.98 0.05 10.80
N THR A 2 4.57 -0.44 9.63
CA THR A 2 4.94 0.07 8.30
C THR A 2 4.70 1.57 8.15
N SER A 3 3.52 2.07 8.57
CA SER A 3 3.20 3.51 8.51
C SER A 3 4.18 4.39 9.26
N ALA A 4 4.67 3.98 10.43
CA ALA A 4 5.63 4.77 11.22
C ALA A 4 6.97 4.94 10.48
N TYR A 5 7.48 3.89 9.83
CA TYR A 5 8.70 3.98 9.02
C TYR A 5 8.55 4.87 7.79
N ILE A 6 7.42 4.75 7.08
CA ILE A 6 7.14 5.61 5.92
C ILE A 6 7.07 7.08 6.38
N LEU A 7 6.35 7.37 7.46
CA LEU A 7 6.21 8.73 7.99
C LEU A 7 7.54 9.31 8.46
N ALA A 8 8.40 8.50 9.10
CA ALA A 8 9.74 8.93 9.48
C ALA A 8 10.60 9.29 8.26
N ALA A 9 10.50 8.52 7.17
CA ALA A 9 11.19 8.83 5.92
C ALA A 9 10.65 10.11 5.26
N LEU A 10 9.32 10.32 5.25
CA LEU A 10 8.70 11.54 4.73
C LEU A 10 9.10 12.77 5.54
N GLU A 11 9.22 12.63 6.86
CA GLU A 11 9.67 13.72 7.73
C GLU A 11 11.15 14.04 7.50
N ALA A 12 12.01 13.03 7.40
CA ALA A 12 13.43 13.22 7.11
C ALA A 12 13.69 13.89 5.75
N ASN A 13 12.82 13.63 4.77
CA ASN A 13 12.88 14.25 3.45
C ASN A 13 12.15 15.60 3.37
N GLU A 14 11.49 16.02 4.45
CA GLU A 14 10.65 17.22 4.52
C GLU A 14 9.56 17.30 3.43
N GLN A 15 9.21 16.18 2.82
CA GLN A 15 8.30 16.10 1.67
C GLN A 15 7.38 14.89 1.74
N GLY A 16 6.16 15.06 1.19
CA GLY A 16 5.18 14.01 1.01
C GLY A 16 4.20 13.88 2.17
N HIS A 17 3.16 13.08 1.93
CA HIS A 17 2.08 12.80 2.87
C HIS A 17 1.65 11.35 2.71
N LEU A 18 1.39 10.66 3.81
CA LEU A 18 0.89 9.30 3.82
C LEU A 18 -0.63 9.30 3.99
N TYR A 19 -1.32 8.64 3.09
CA TYR A 19 -2.74 8.33 3.21
C TYR A 19 -2.88 6.84 3.48
N SER A 20 -3.53 6.47 4.58
CA SER A 20 -3.77 5.08 4.95
C SER A 20 -5.26 4.78 4.97
N ILE A 21 -5.60 3.58 4.51
CA ILE A 21 -6.92 2.98 4.67
C ILE A 21 -6.73 1.77 5.57
N ASP A 22 -7.45 1.71 6.68
CA ASP A 22 -7.41 0.60 7.61
C ASP A 22 -8.81 0.23 8.08
N LEU A 23 -9.06 -1.06 8.18
CA LEU A 23 -10.29 -1.61 8.77
C LEU A 23 -9.91 -2.25 10.11
N PRO A 24 -10.11 -1.53 11.23
CA PRO A 24 -9.79 -2.08 12.52
C PRO A 24 -10.56 -3.37 12.79
N PRO A 25 -9.99 -4.31 13.55
CA PRO A 25 -10.67 -5.54 13.92
C PRO A 25 -11.98 -5.24 14.66
N LEU A 26 -12.99 -6.02 14.40
CA LEU A 26 -14.28 -5.91 15.09
C LEU A 26 -14.10 -6.23 16.59
N GLY A 27 -14.33 -5.25 17.46
CA GLY A 27 -14.21 -5.40 18.91
C GLY A 27 -14.20 -4.06 19.63
N LYS A 28 -14.39 -4.08 20.95
CA LYS A 28 -14.58 -2.86 21.76
C LYS A 28 -13.37 -1.91 21.76
N ASN A 29 -12.16 -2.37 21.37
CA ASN A 29 -10.93 -1.59 21.43
C ASN A 29 -10.14 -1.62 20.10
N GLY A 30 -10.75 -2.08 18.99
CA GLY A 30 -10.04 -2.16 17.70
C GLY A 30 -9.51 -0.81 17.21
N ASP A 31 -10.26 0.25 17.52
CA ASP A 31 -9.90 1.62 17.16
C ASP A 31 -8.67 2.17 17.92
N ASP A 32 -8.44 1.70 19.14
CA ASP A 32 -7.35 2.21 20.01
C ASP A 32 -5.96 1.76 19.51
N TYR A 33 -5.91 0.70 18.70
CA TYR A 33 -4.64 0.15 18.21
C TYR A 33 -4.25 0.69 16.83
N VAL A 34 -5.18 1.32 16.09
CA VAL A 34 -4.88 1.84 14.76
C VAL A 34 -4.04 3.10 14.87
N GLY A 35 -2.79 3.00 14.42
CA GLY A 35 -1.86 4.13 14.44
C GLY A 35 -1.16 4.39 15.77
N TRP A 36 -1.40 3.60 16.82
CA TRP A 36 -0.81 3.81 18.14
C TRP A 36 0.72 3.83 18.16
N LEU A 37 1.36 3.19 17.19
CA LEU A 37 2.81 3.21 17.01
C LEU A 37 3.33 4.41 16.21
N VAL A 38 2.44 5.28 15.74
CA VAL A 38 2.84 6.49 15.01
C VAL A 38 3.11 7.60 16.01
N PRO A 39 4.35 8.09 16.13
CA PRO A 39 4.69 9.22 16.99
C PRO A 39 3.85 10.47 16.66
N ASN A 40 3.47 11.23 17.68
CA ASN A 40 2.60 12.39 17.51
C ASN A 40 3.19 13.45 16.55
N GLU A 41 4.50 13.63 16.56
CA GLU A 41 5.23 14.57 15.70
C GLU A 41 5.14 14.21 14.21
N LEU A 42 4.89 12.94 13.89
CA LEU A 42 4.75 12.45 12.51
C LEU A 42 3.31 12.53 11.99
N GLN A 43 2.33 12.70 12.87
CA GLN A 43 0.91 12.70 12.48
C GLN A 43 0.53 13.86 11.54
N LYS A 44 1.28 14.96 11.53
CA LYS A 44 1.06 16.09 10.60
C LYS A 44 1.17 15.70 9.12
N ARG A 45 1.88 14.58 8.82
CA ARG A 45 2.04 14.03 7.46
C ARG A 45 1.17 12.80 7.21
N TRP A 46 0.16 12.57 8.02
CA TRP A 46 -0.63 11.35 7.95
C TRP A 46 -2.13 11.63 7.94
N SER A 47 -2.83 11.00 7.00
CA SER A 47 -4.30 10.95 6.95
C SER A 47 -4.76 9.50 6.97
N LEU A 48 -5.54 9.14 7.99
CA LEU A 48 -6.12 7.81 8.14
C LEU A 48 -7.61 7.82 7.78
N ARG A 49 -8.01 6.92 6.88
CA ARG A 49 -9.41 6.64 6.58
C ARG A 49 -9.79 5.25 7.09
N ARG A 50 -10.85 5.17 7.88
CA ARG A 50 -11.33 3.90 8.45
C ARG A 50 -12.38 3.26 7.57
N GLY A 51 -12.10 2.03 7.12
CA GLY A 51 -12.99 1.25 6.28
C GLY A 51 -12.25 0.31 5.35
N THR A 52 -13.00 -0.37 4.48
CA THR A 52 -12.41 -1.30 3.52
C THR A 52 -11.78 -0.55 2.34
N SER A 53 -10.65 -1.05 1.85
CA SER A 53 -10.03 -0.54 0.61
C SER A 53 -11.00 -0.56 -0.57
N ARG A 54 -11.83 -1.60 -0.66
CA ARG A 54 -12.83 -1.74 -1.72
C ARG A 54 -13.80 -0.55 -1.79
N ARG A 55 -14.12 0.08 -0.66
CA ARG A 55 -15.03 1.23 -0.59
C ARG A 55 -14.28 2.57 -0.72
N LEU A 56 -13.10 2.66 -0.14
CA LEU A 56 -12.45 3.95 0.09
C LEU A 56 -11.31 4.26 -0.89
N LEU A 57 -10.71 3.23 -1.51
CA LEU A 57 -9.51 3.43 -2.34
C LEU A 57 -9.81 4.24 -3.61
N GLY A 58 -10.82 3.86 -4.37
CA GLY A 58 -11.18 4.59 -5.59
C GLY A 58 -11.47 6.08 -5.36
N PRO A 59 -12.37 6.45 -4.42
CA PRO A 59 -12.58 7.85 -4.05
C PRO A 59 -11.32 8.58 -3.58
N LEU A 60 -10.44 7.91 -2.80
CA LEU A 60 -9.18 8.50 -2.36
C LEU A 60 -8.25 8.78 -3.54
N ILE A 61 -8.07 7.82 -4.45
CA ILE A 61 -7.23 8.01 -5.63
C ILE A 61 -7.76 9.13 -6.52
N ALA A 62 -9.07 9.20 -6.73
CA ALA A 62 -9.70 10.29 -7.49
C ALA A 62 -9.47 11.68 -6.85
N GLU A 63 -9.44 11.77 -5.52
CA GLU A 63 -9.14 13.01 -4.79
C GLU A 63 -7.65 13.40 -4.94
N LEU A 64 -6.73 12.44 -4.91
CA LEU A 64 -5.30 12.69 -4.98
C LEU A 64 -4.81 12.94 -6.41
N GLY A 65 -5.47 12.38 -7.40
CA GLY A 65 -5.17 12.50 -8.83
C GLY A 65 -3.94 11.74 -9.27
N ALA A 66 -2.87 11.70 -8.48
CA ALA A 66 -1.67 10.93 -8.80
C ALA A 66 -0.90 10.58 -7.52
N ILE A 67 -0.29 9.40 -7.49
CA ILE A 67 0.49 8.90 -6.35
C ILE A 67 1.87 8.43 -6.78
N ASP A 68 2.83 8.50 -5.88
CA ASP A 68 4.22 8.09 -6.12
C ASP A 68 4.51 6.68 -5.59
N LEU A 69 3.82 6.29 -4.50
CA LEU A 69 4.00 5.00 -3.84
C LEU A 69 2.63 4.44 -3.42
N PHE A 70 2.40 3.18 -3.73
CA PHE A 70 1.30 2.40 -3.18
C PHE A 70 1.83 1.17 -2.44
N VAL A 71 1.35 0.92 -1.24
CA VAL A 71 1.68 -0.27 -0.45
C VAL A 71 0.40 -1.05 -0.17
N HIS A 72 0.36 -2.29 -0.65
CA HIS A 72 -0.68 -3.26 -0.32
C HIS A 72 -0.22 -4.10 0.88
N ASP A 73 -0.94 -3.98 1.97
CA ASP A 73 -0.77 -4.76 3.20
C ASP A 73 -2.16 -4.89 3.86
N SER A 74 -3.15 -5.32 3.05
CA SER A 74 -4.55 -5.44 3.46
C SER A 74 -5.02 -6.90 3.35
N LEU A 75 -6.23 -7.16 2.88
CA LEU A 75 -6.74 -8.52 2.70
C LEU A 75 -6.05 -9.23 1.52
N HIS A 76 -5.20 -10.22 1.79
CA HIS A 76 -4.38 -10.96 0.80
C HIS A 76 -5.16 -12.01 0.01
N THR A 77 -6.39 -11.67 -0.43
CA THR A 77 -7.13 -12.50 -1.39
C THR A 77 -6.90 -12.01 -2.81
N TYR A 78 -6.84 -12.92 -3.77
CA TYR A 78 -6.71 -12.58 -5.19
C TYR A 78 -7.67 -11.47 -5.63
N LYS A 79 -8.95 -11.55 -5.23
CA LYS A 79 -9.98 -10.59 -5.61
C LYS A 79 -9.72 -9.19 -5.04
N ASN A 80 -9.23 -9.10 -3.81
CA ASN A 80 -8.93 -7.82 -3.18
C ASN A 80 -7.66 -7.20 -3.75
N MET A 81 -6.58 -7.97 -3.83
CA MET A 81 -5.30 -7.53 -4.40
C MET A 81 -5.48 -7.04 -5.83
N LYS A 82 -6.14 -7.83 -6.67
CA LYS A 82 -6.44 -7.44 -8.06
C LYS A 82 -7.22 -6.14 -8.12
N HIS A 83 -8.27 -5.98 -7.31
CA HIS A 83 -9.06 -4.74 -7.26
C HIS A 83 -8.19 -3.54 -6.89
N GLU A 84 -7.36 -3.65 -5.86
CA GLU A 84 -6.51 -2.55 -5.42
C GLU A 84 -5.47 -2.19 -6.49
N PHE A 85 -4.82 -3.17 -7.08
CA PHE A 85 -3.83 -2.94 -8.14
C PHE A 85 -4.44 -2.28 -9.39
N GLU A 86 -5.62 -2.76 -9.82
CA GLU A 86 -6.33 -2.19 -10.97
C GLU A 86 -6.84 -0.77 -10.70
N THR A 87 -7.21 -0.48 -9.44
CA THR A 87 -7.66 0.86 -9.03
C THR A 87 -6.50 1.86 -9.00
N VAL A 88 -5.35 1.43 -8.49
CA VAL A 88 -4.20 2.33 -8.25
C VAL A 88 -3.32 2.52 -9.49
N TRP A 89 -3.15 1.46 -10.29
CA TRP A 89 -2.17 1.48 -11.37
C TRP A 89 -2.33 2.62 -12.38
N PRO A 90 -3.54 3.02 -12.81
CA PRO A 90 -3.73 4.14 -13.73
C PRO A 90 -3.12 5.45 -13.21
N ASP A 91 -3.30 5.74 -11.92
CA ASP A 91 -2.94 7.00 -11.28
C ASP A 91 -1.57 6.96 -10.55
N LEU A 92 -0.90 5.81 -10.56
CA LEU A 92 0.50 5.73 -10.16
C LEU A 92 1.35 6.48 -11.17
N ARG A 93 2.22 7.39 -10.72
CA ARG A 93 3.09 8.17 -11.61
C ARG A 93 4.09 7.30 -12.37
N VAL A 94 4.57 7.77 -13.50
CA VAL A 94 5.74 7.17 -14.16
C VAL A 94 6.95 7.29 -13.22
N GLY A 95 7.63 6.19 -12.97
CA GLY A 95 8.64 6.06 -11.92
C GLY A 95 8.07 5.70 -10.54
N GLY A 96 6.74 5.75 -10.38
CA GLY A 96 6.07 5.37 -9.14
C GLY A 96 6.17 3.88 -8.85
N VAL A 97 6.05 3.53 -7.59
CA VAL A 97 6.31 2.18 -7.07
C VAL A 97 5.05 1.59 -6.45
N LEU A 98 4.75 0.35 -6.81
CA LEU A 98 3.77 -0.49 -6.14
C LEU A 98 4.50 -1.57 -5.35
N ILE A 99 4.23 -1.66 -4.06
CA ILE A 99 4.73 -2.71 -3.16
C ILE A 99 3.54 -3.55 -2.70
N SER A 100 3.69 -4.86 -2.71
CA SER A 100 2.66 -5.78 -2.21
C SER A 100 3.27 -6.82 -1.30
N ASP A 101 2.71 -6.93 -0.10
CA ASP A 101 3.04 -7.98 0.85
C ASP A 101 2.29 -9.27 0.53
N ASP A 102 2.80 -10.40 1.04
CA ASP A 102 2.22 -11.75 0.98
C ASP A 102 1.73 -12.16 -0.44
N ILE A 103 2.58 -11.95 -1.45
CA ILE A 103 2.22 -12.25 -2.85
C ILE A 103 2.23 -13.74 -3.20
N GLU A 104 2.79 -14.61 -2.37
CA GLU A 104 2.86 -16.06 -2.57
C GLU A 104 1.50 -16.74 -2.49
N GLY A 105 0.55 -16.15 -1.76
CA GLY A 105 -0.77 -16.73 -1.52
C GLY A 105 -1.67 -16.80 -2.76
N ASN A 106 -1.36 -16.04 -3.83
CA ASN A 106 -2.18 -16.03 -5.07
C ASN A 106 -1.47 -15.37 -6.25
N ALA A 107 -2.11 -15.40 -7.42
CA ALA A 107 -1.51 -14.94 -8.68
C ALA A 107 -1.72 -13.45 -9.00
N ALA A 108 -2.27 -12.63 -8.10
CA ALA A 108 -2.65 -11.25 -8.43
C ALA A 108 -1.45 -10.38 -8.84
N PHE A 109 -0.35 -10.44 -8.08
CA PHE A 109 0.86 -9.71 -8.41
C PHE A 109 1.52 -10.20 -9.71
N LEU A 110 1.60 -11.52 -9.92
CA LEU A 110 2.11 -12.10 -11.15
C LEU A 110 1.29 -11.63 -12.36
N GLN A 111 -0.03 -11.62 -12.25
CA GLN A 111 -0.90 -11.15 -13.34
C GLN A 111 -0.73 -9.65 -13.60
N LEU A 112 -0.55 -8.83 -12.58
CA LEU A 112 -0.21 -7.42 -12.75
C LEU A 112 1.09 -7.29 -13.57
N ALA A 113 2.15 -7.98 -13.16
CA ALA A 113 3.45 -7.93 -13.82
C ALA A 113 3.35 -8.35 -15.29
N LEU A 114 2.67 -9.45 -15.58
CA LEU A 114 2.49 -9.96 -16.94
C LEU A 114 1.60 -9.04 -17.80
N SER A 115 0.47 -8.56 -17.28
CA SER A 115 -0.49 -7.72 -18.02
C SER A 115 0.08 -6.35 -18.38
N LYS A 116 0.93 -5.80 -17.53
CA LYS A 116 1.60 -4.52 -17.75
C LYS A 116 2.95 -4.68 -18.44
N LYS A 117 3.38 -5.92 -18.73
CA LYS A 117 4.70 -6.23 -19.31
C LYS A 117 5.82 -5.54 -18.52
N LEU A 118 5.77 -5.69 -17.21
CA LEU A 118 6.69 -5.01 -16.32
C LEU A 118 8.08 -5.65 -16.44
N ASP A 119 9.02 -4.90 -16.96
CA ASP A 119 10.44 -5.27 -17.02
C ASP A 119 11.21 -4.88 -15.75
N ARG A 120 10.55 -4.16 -14.83
CA ARG A 120 11.06 -3.78 -13.52
C ARG A 120 10.08 -4.21 -12.42
N SER A 121 9.95 -5.50 -12.25
CA SER A 121 9.36 -6.10 -11.08
C SER A 121 10.39 -7.01 -10.41
N VAL A 122 10.40 -7.01 -9.09
CA VAL A 122 11.23 -7.90 -8.29
C VAL A 122 10.38 -8.56 -7.23
N VAL A 123 10.75 -9.79 -6.90
CA VAL A 123 10.20 -10.53 -5.75
C VAL A 123 11.32 -10.64 -4.72
N ILE A 124 11.02 -10.25 -3.51
CA ILE A 124 11.96 -10.26 -2.38
C ILE A 124 11.46 -11.28 -1.38
N GLN A 125 12.34 -12.14 -0.91
CA GLN A 125 12.07 -13.05 0.19
C GLN A 125 12.91 -12.67 1.40
N GLU A 126 12.27 -12.53 2.56
CA GLU A 126 13.00 -12.33 3.79
C GLU A 126 13.66 -13.66 4.21
N LYS A 127 14.92 -13.58 4.63
CA LYS A 127 15.65 -14.76 5.08
C LYS A 127 14.89 -15.46 6.24
N ASN A 128 14.66 -16.76 6.09
CA ASN A 128 13.94 -17.60 7.04
C ASN A 128 12.42 -17.33 7.16
N LYS A 129 11.80 -16.69 6.16
CA LYS A 129 10.35 -16.57 6.04
C LYS A 129 9.88 -17.09 4.69
N ASP A 130 8.67 -17.64 4.65
CA ASP A 130 8.04 -18.07 3.39
C ASP A 130 7.32 -16.90 2.70
N ALA A 131 7.08 -15.80 3.41
CA ALA A 131 6.42 -14.61 2.88
C ALA A 131 7.25 -13.93 1.78
N LEU A 132 6.59 -13.53 0.71
CA LEU A 132 7.18 -12.86 -0.44
C LEU A 132 6.63 -11.44 -0.59
N LEU A 133 7.53 -10.50 -0.80
CA LEU A 133 7.22 -9.12 -1.13
C LEU A 133 7.38 -8.87 -2.63
N GLY A 134 6.36 -8.35 -3.27
CA GLY A 134 6.41 -7.93 -4.67
C GLY A 134 6.64 -6.42 -4.81
N VAL A 135 7.54 -6.02 -5.68
CA VAL A 135 7.78 -4.61 -6.01
C VAL A 135 7.68 -4.42 -7.51
N ALA A 136 6.87 -3.46 -7.94
CA ALA A 136 6.68 -3.11 -9.34
C ALA A 136 6.87 -1.61 -9.57
N VAL A 137 7.62 -1.23 -10.61
CA VAL A 137 7.86 0.18 -10.97
C VAL A 137 7.12 0.48 -12.27
N LYS A 138 6.29 1.53 -12.26
CA LYS A 138 5.57 1.99 -13.46
C LYS A 138 6.50 2.75 -14.38
N ARG A 139 6.59 2.34 -15.64
CA ARG A 139 7.46 2.98 -16.64
C ARG A 139 6.75 3.88 -17.65
N LYS A 140 5.51 3.56 -17.97
CA LYS A 140 4.68 4.28 -18.97
C LYS A 140 3.23 4.23 -18.57
#